data_9878b759ddef168fdafaa3f62992780e
#
_entry.id   9878b759ddef168fdafaa3f62992780e
#
_cell.length_a   1.000
_cell.length_b   1.000
_cell.length_c   1.000
_cell.angle_alpha   90.00
_cell.angle_beta   90.00
_cell.angle_gamma   90.00
#
_symmetry.space_group_name_H-M   'P 1'
#
loop_
_entity.id
_entity.type
_entity.pdbx_description
1 polymer ?
#
loop_
_entity_poly.entity_id
_entity_poly.type
_entity_poly.pdbx_seq_one_letter_code
_entity_poly.pdbx_strand_id
1 'polypeptide(L)'
;KLFSSAAVAVPEKGREKERLAVAREDGDVEASGSRSSSLSYSTSTTKSAIRAPKRPNSEDLSNEMSREDFWNEIRKEAETEAAKEPMLSSFYFSSILSHDCLEKSLSFALANRLCTKTLLSTQLIEIFNEVLLAKDSEQLRNNIRRDLVAVRSRDPSCGSYVQALLLFKGFHAIQAHRIQHYLWEKGQKSY
;
A
#
# COMPACT_ATOMS: atom_id res chain seq x y z
N LYS A 1 -18.85 7.20 -53.09
CA LYS A 1 -19.97 6.34 -52.67
C LYS A 1 -20.25 6.65 -51.20
N LEU A 2 -21.43 7.24 -51.02
CA LEU A 2 -22.05 7.68 -49.79
C LEU A 2 -22.24 6.49 -48.81
N PHE A 3 -21.93 6.67 -47.54
CA PHE A 3 -22.56 5.92 -46.47
C PHE A 3 -23.26 6.86 -45.53
N SER A 4 -24.55 6.65 -45.49
CA SER A 4 -25.57 7.36 -44.77
C SER A 4 -25.45 7.08 -43.26
N SER A 5 -25.55 8.16 -42.48
CA SER A 5 -25.73 8.20 -41.03
C SER A 5 -27.11 7.67 -40.67
N ALA A 6 -27.19 6.64 -39.85
CA ALA A 6 -28.41 6.26 -39.15
C ALA A 6 -28.28 6.54 -37.69
N ALA A 7 -28.93 7.59 -37.23
CA ALA A 7 -29.11 7.92 -35.81
C ALA A 7 -30.14 6.94 -35.22
N VAL A 8 -29.70 6.17 -34.22
CA VAL A 8 -30.58 5.37 -33.36
C VAL A 8 -31.02 6.21 -32.18
N ALA A 9 -32.31 6.53 -32.14
CA ALA A 9 -32.96 7.21 -31.02
C ALA A 9 -33.12 6.26 -29.85
N VAL A 10 -32.67 6.70 -28.66
CA VAL A 10 -32.90 6.03 -27.37
C VAL A 10 -34.16 6.61 -26.74
N PRO A 11 -35.15 5.81 -26.29
CA PRO A 11 -36.34 6.32 -25.66
C PRO A 11 -36.07 6.69 -24.19
N GLU A 12 -36.44 7.92 -23.84
CA GLU A 12 -36.58 8.36 -22.46
C GLU A 12 -37.75 7.63 -21.77
N LYS A 13 -37.47 6.95 -20.68
CA LYS A 13 -38.48 6.50 -19.73
C LYS A 13 -38.06 6.79 -18.30
N GLY A 14 -38.84 7.68 -17.66
CA GLY A 14 -39.33 7.56 -16.30
C GLY A 14 -38.35 7.86 -15.18
N ARG A 15 -38.21 9.14 -14.80
CA ARG A 15 -37.82 9.53 -13.44
C ARG A 15 -38.97 9.27 -12.47
N GLU A 16 -38.88 8.21 -11.69
CA GLU A 16 -39.75 8.02 -10.54
C GLU A 16 -38.97 8.40 -9.27
N LYS A 17 -39.46 9.46 -8.65
CA LYS A 17 -38.95 10.00 -7.38
C LYS A 17 -39.55 9.16 -6.25
N GLU A 18 -38.80 8.27 -5.69
CA GLU A 18 -39.16 7.64 -4.43
C GLU A 18 -38.58 8.45 -3.25
N ARG A 19 -39.47 9.25 -2.65
CA ARG A 19 -39.23 9.94 -1.40
C ARG A 19 -39.48 8.95 -0.26
N LEU A 20 -38.41 8.45 0.36
CA LEU A 20 -38.55 7.75 1.63
C LEU A 20 -38.68 8.79 2.76
N ALA A 21 -39.85 8.82 3.37
CA ALA A 21 -40.14 9.56 4.60
C ALA A 21 -39.47 8.82 5.78
N VAL A 22 -38.61 9.52 6.49
CA VAL A 22 -38.07 9.05 7.78
C VAL A 22 -39.05 9.52 8.85
N ALA A 23 -39.79 8.57 9.44
CA ALA A 23 -40.58 8.81 10.63
C ALA A 23 -39.64 8.97 11.84
N ARG A 24 -39.75 10.08 12.53
CA ARG A 24 -39.19 10.29 13.87
C ARG A 24 -40.18 9.72 14.87
N GLU A 25 -39.78 8.75 15.64
CA GLU A 25 -40.45 8.37 16.88
C GLU A 25 -39.63 8.90 18.05
N ASP A 26 -40.18 9.93 18.70
CA ASP A 26 -39.74 10.40 20.00
C ASP A 26 -40.31 9.40 21.04
N GLY A 27 -39.43 8.76 21.77
CA GLY A 27 -39.78 7.88 22.87
C GLY A 27 -38.96 8.25 24.10
N ASP A 28 -39.58 9.06 24.99
CA ASP A 28 -39.09 9.31 26.34
C ASP A 28 -39.08 7.99 27.14
N VAL A 29 -37.93 7.63 27.71
CA VAL A 29 -37.85 6.61 28.75
C VAL A 29 -37.02 7.16 29.91
N GLU A 30 -37.74 7.23 31.02
CA GLU A 30 -37.32 7.70 32.34
C GLU A 30 -36.07 7.03 32.89
N ALA A 31 -35.35 7.83 33.65
CA ALA A 31 -34.23 7.43 34.49
C ALA A 31 -34.72 6.59 35.68
N SER A 32 -34.23 5.35 35.77
CA SER A 32 -34.21 4.64 37.05
C SER A 32 -32.80 4.13 37.32
N GLY A 33 -32.26 4.60 38.43
CA GLY A 33 -30.92 4.32 38.89
C GLY A 33 -30.70 2.86 39.26
N SER A 34 -29.46 2.49 39.23
CA SER A 34 -28.75 1.95 40.39
C SER A 34 -27.69 0.93 40.08
N ARG A 35 -26.68 1.04 40.90
CA ARG A 35 -25.69 0.02 41.30
C ARG A 35 -24.55 -0.26 40.35
N SER A 36 -23.54 0.57 40.50
CA SER A 36 -22.14 0.22 40.29
C SER A 36 -21.77 -1.00 41.17
N SER A 37 -21.65 -2.15 40.56
CA SER A 37 -20.92 -3.27 41.14
C SER A 37 -19.49 -3.20 40.57
N SER A 38 -18.59 -2.70 41.36
CA SER A 38 -17.16 -2.75 41.11
C SER A 38 -16.66 -4.18 41.18
N LEU A 39 -16.51 -4.83 40.02
CA LEU A 39 -15.72 -6.05 39.94
C LEU A 39 -14.25 -5.67 39.97
N SER A 40 -13.61 -5.83 41.11
CA SER A 40 -12.17 -5.77 41.28
C SER A 40 -11.54 -7.01 40.66
N TYR A 41 -11.01 -6.87 39.44
CA TYR A 41 -10.10 -7.86 38.87
C TYR A 41 -8.73 -7.70 39.51
N SER A 42 -8.39 -8.58 40.43
CA SER A 42 -7.03 -8.74 40.89
C SER A 42 -6.24 -9.55 39.85
N THR A 43 -5.60 -8.88 38.92
CA THR A 43 -4.63 -9.49 38.03
C THR A 43 -3.28 -9.60 38.72
N SER A 44 -3.02 -10.77 39.31
CA SER A 44 -1.66 -11.18 39.63
C SER A 44 -0.91 -11.54 38.35
N THR A 45 -0.42 -10.53 37.64
CA THR A 45 0.41 -10.73 36.45
C THR A 45 1.86 -10.86 36.89
N THR A 46 2.35 -12.07 36.95
CA THR A 46 3.79 -12.34 36.91
C THR A 46 4.31 -11.84 35.56
N LYS A 47 4.87 -10.64 35.56
CA LYS A 47 5.59 -10.07 34.41
C LYS A 47 6.91 -10.82 34.23
N SER A 48 6.89 -11.95 33.56
CA SER A 48 8.09 -12.41 32.87
C SER A 48 8.19 -11.54 31.60
N ALA A 49 8.95 -10.45 31.70
CA ALA A 49 9.30 -9.63 30.56
C ALA A 49 10.14 -10.49 29.60
N ILE A 50 9.51 -11.14 28.63
CA ILE A 50 10.19 -11.64 27.44
C ILE A 50 10.65 -10.37 26.71
N ARG A 51 11.92 -10.02 26.96
CA ARG A 51 12.60 -8.92 26.27
C ARG A 51 12.61 -9.28 24.78
N ALA A 52 11.76 -8.64 23.99
CA ALA A 52 11.78 -8.78 22.54
C ALA A 52 13.22 -8.59 22.05
N PRO A 53 13.71 -9.42 21.11
CA PRO A 53 15.05 -9.27 20.57
C PRO A 53 15.21 -7.84 20.07
N LYS A 54 16.31 -7.20 20.50
CA LYS A 54 16.65 -5.84 20.11
C LYS A 54 16.80 -5.81 18.61
N ARG A 55 15.83 -5.20 17.89
CA ARG A 55 15.91 -5.07 16.44
C ARG A 55 17.12 -4.21 16.10
N PRO A 56 17.94 -4.57 15.12
CA PRO A 56 19.11 -3.79 14.73
C PRO A 56 18.67 -2.39 14.29
N ASN A 57 19.50 -1.40 14.55
CA ASN A 57 19.23 -0.02 14.17
C ASN A 57 19.11 0.09 12.64
N SER A 58 18.11 0.82 12.16
CA SER A 58 17.79 0.97 10.74
C SER A 58 18.92 1.61 9.90
N GLU A 59 19.85 2.30 10.55
CA GLU A 59 20.99 2.94 9.89
C GLU A 59 22.11 1.94 9.58
N ASP A 60 22.32 0.93 10.43
CA ASP A 60 23.36 -0.08 10.27
C ASP A 60 23.04 -1.05 9.12
N LEU A 61 21.79 -1.48 8.98
CA LEU A 61 21.37 -2.45 7.96
C LEU A 61 21.35 -1.88 6.54
N SER A 62 21.07 -0.58 6.38
CA SER A 62 20.96 0.03 5.05
C SER A 62 22.32 0.38 4.42
N ASN A 63 23.38 0.47 5.22
CA ASN A 63 24.71 0.81 4.77
C ASN A 63 25.59 -0.41 4.48
N GLU A 64 25.25 -1.58 5.05
CA GLU A 64 26.09 -2.78 4.93
C GLU A 64 25.66 -3.76 3.83
N MET A 65 24.38 -3.71 3.41
CA MET A 65 23.85 -4.65 2.44
C MET A 65 23.88 -4.07 1.02
N SER A 66 24.45 -4.82 0.06
CA SER A 66 24.40 -4.42 -1.34
C SER A 66 22.95 -4.33 -1.85
N ARG A 67 22.73 -3.65 -2.99
CA ARG A 67 21.37 -3.58 -3.59
C ARG A 67 20.84 -4.94 -3.97
N GLU A 68 21.72 -5.78 -4.49
CA GLU A 68 21.37 -7.12 -4.94
C GLU A 68 21.03 -8.02 -3.77
N ASP A 69 21.81 -7.96 -2.68
CA ASP A 69 21.55 -8.76 -1.49
C ASP A 69 20.23 -8.35 -0.83
N PHE A 70 19.94 -7.05 -0.77
CA PHE A 70 18.68 -6.55 -0.24
C PHE A 70 17.46 -7.01 -1.07
N TRP A 71 17.61 -6.99 -2.39
CA TRP A 71 16.56 -7.48 -3.28
C TRP A 71 16.39 -9.00 -3.16
N ASN A 72 17.47 -9.74 -3.08
CA ASN A 72 17.44 -11.19 -2.89
C ASN A 72 16.77 -11.59 -1.57
N GLU A 73 16.96 -10.82 -0.50
CA GLU A 73 16.24 -11.05 0.76
C GLU A 73 14.72 -10.88 0.59
N ILE A 74 14.28 -9.82 -0.08
CA ILE A 74 12.85 -9.60 -0.39
C ILE A 74 12.28 -10.74 -1.24
N ARG A 75 13.00 -11.20 -2.25
CA ARG A 75 12.58 -12.34 -3.07
C ARG A 75 12.42 -13.61 -2.26
N LYS A 76 13.39 -13.90 -1.39
CA LYS A 76 13.35 -15.07 -0.50
C LYS A 76 12.17 -15.02 0.47
N GLU A 77 11.87 -13.83 1.02
CA GLU A 77 10.67 -13.65 1.82
C GLU A 77 9.40 -13.93 0.99
N ALA A 78 9.32 -13.40 -0.25
CA ALA A 78 8.18 -13.61 -1.13
C ALA A 78 7.98 -15.09 -1.51
N GLU A 79 9.05 -15.81 -1.78
CA GLU A 79 9.02 -17.28 -2.03
C GLU A 79 8.49 -18.03 -0.80
N THR A 80 8.93 -17.63 0.38
CA THR A 80 8.48 -18.21 1.64
C THR A 80 7.00 -17.98 1.89
N GLU A 81 6.52 -16.74 1.66
CA GLU A 81 5.10 -16.41 1.82
C GLU A 81 4.22 -17.11 0.75
N ALA A 82 4.70 -17.18 -0.50
CA ALA A 82 4.00 -17.91 -1.57
C ALA A 82 3.88 -19.42 -1.27
N ALA A 83 4.89 -20.01 -0.62
CA ALA A 83 4.84 -21.41 -0.21
C ALA A 83 3.88 -21.65 0.96
N LYS A 84 3.77 -20.70 1.90
CA LYS A 84 2.82 -20.78 3.02
C LYS A 84 1.36 -20.64 2.55
N GLU A 85 1.12 -19.76 1.58
CA GLU A 85 -0.21 -19.45 1.06
C GLU A 85 -0.30 -19.66 -0.46
N PRO A 86 -0.50 -20.90 -0.94
CA PRO A 86 -0.54 -21.20 -2.37
C PRO A 86 -1.58 -20.42 -3.16
N MET A 87 -2.69 -20.00 -2.52
CA MET A 87 -3.73 -19.17 -3.17
C MET A 87 -3.22 -17.78 -3.56
N LEU A 88 -2.22 -17.26 -2.86
CA LEU A 88 -1.60 -15.96 -3.13
C LEU A 88 -0.30 -16.08 -3.92
N SER A 89 0.11 -17.28 -4.34
CA SER A 89 1.38 -17.50 -5.05
C SER A 89 1.49 -16.68 -6.33
N SER A 90 0.40 -16.59 -7.11
CA SER A 90 0.36 -15.78 -8.33
C SER A 90 0.49 -14.28 -8.05
N PHE A 91 -0.03 -13.81 -6.92
CA PHE A 91 0.11 -12.42 -6.48
C PHE A 91 1.57 -12.08 -6.13
N TYR A 92 2.23 -12.94 -5.33
CA TYR A 92 3.66 -12.75 -5.01
C TYR A 92 4.54 -12.87 -6.25
N PHE A 93 4.22 -13.81 -7.14
CA PHE A 93 4.94 -13.95 -8.39
C PHE A 93 4.84 -12.68 -9.24
N SER A 94 3.63 -12.20 -9.54
CA SER A 94 3.42 -11.04 -10.39
C SER A 94 3.95 -9.74 -9.78
N SER A 95 3.91 -9.62 -8.44
CA SER A 95 4.30 -8.37 -7.76
C SER A 95 5.79 -8.30 -7.42
N ILE A 96 6.46 -9.44 -7.21
CA ILE A 96 7.86 -9.47 -6.78
C ILE A 96 8.71 -10.39 -7.65
N LEU A 97 8.37 -11.67 -7.74
CA LEU A 97 9.27 -12.69 -8.27
C LEU A 97 9.52 -12.56 -9.78
N SER A 98 8.58 -11.98 -10.53
CA SER A 98 8.71 -11.70 -11.96
C SER A 98 9.60 -10.48 -12.28
N HIS A 99 10.02 -9.73 -11.27
CA HIS A 99 10.81 -8.52 -11.44
C HIS A 99 12.28 -8.75 -11.12
N ASP A 100 13.18 -8.04 -11.81
CA ASP A 100 14.63 -8.19 -11.65
C ASP A 100 15.18 -7.35 -10.49
N CYS A 101 14.47 -6.29 -10.08
CA CYS A 101 14.93 -5.37 -9.05
C CYS A 101 13.75 -4.75 -8.27
N LEU A 102 14.09 -4.18 -7.11
CA LEU A 102 13.14 -3.51 -6.21
C LEU A 102 12.37 -2.40 -6.93
N GLU A 103 13.04 -1.62 -7.75
CA GLU A 103 12.48 -0.47 -8.43
C GLU A 103 11.34 -0.87 -9.39
N LYS A 104 11.51 -1.95 -10.16
CA LYS A 104 10.46 -2.47 -11.05
C LYS A 104 9.27 -3.05 -10.28
N SER A 105 9.53 -3.79 -9.21
CA SER A 105 8.49 -4.31 -8.32
C SER A 105 7.70 -3.18 -7.66
N LEU A 106 8.38 -2.14 -7.17
CA LEU A 106 7.73 -0.96 -6.62
C LEU A 106 6.91 -0.20 -7.66
N SER A 107 7.44 -0.02 -8.89
CA SER A 107 6.70 0.59 -10.00
C SER A 107 5.41 -0.15 -10.28
N PHE A 108 5.47 -1.48 -10.33
CA PHE A 108 4.30 -2.33 -10.53
C PHE A 108 3.28 -2.18 -9.39
N ALA A 109 3.73 -2.24 -8.14
CA ALA A 109 2.85 -2.13 -6.98
C ALA A 109 2.15 -0.76 -6.89
N LEU A 110 2.90 0.34 -7.12
CA LEU A 110 2.36 1.69 -7.12
C LEU A 110 1.41 1.93 -8.29
N ALA A 111 1.77 1.50 -9.49
CA ALA A 111 0.96 1.69 -10.69
C ALA A 111 -0.41 1.00 -10.57
N ASN A 112 -0.45 -0.22 -10.08
CA ASN A 112 -1.71 -0.94 -9.86
C ASN A 112 -2.57 -0.33 -8.74
N ARG A 113 -1.96 0.39 -7.82
CA ARG A 113 -2.68 1.07 -6.74
C ARG A 113 -3.23 2.44 -7.15
N LEU A 114 -2.51 3.14 -8.03
CA LEU A 114 -2.81 4.52 -8.43
C LEU A 114 -3.52 4.61 -9.78
N CYS A 115 -3.62 3.51 -10.52
CA CYS A 115 -4.29 3.51 -11.82
C CYS A 115 -5.78 3.88 -11.70
N THR A 116 -6.28 4.49 -12.76
CA THR A 116 -7.68 4.88 -12.91
C THR A 116 -8.21 4.34 -14.25
N LYS A 117 -9.49 4.58 -14.54
CA LYS A 117 -10.07 4.20 -15.84
C LYS A 117 -9.42 4.92 -17.04
N THR A 118 -8.86 6.10 -16.80
CA THR A 118 -8.26 6.95 -17.84
C THR A 118 -6.73 6.93 -17.82
N LEU A 119 -6.13 6.65 -16.67
CA LEU A 119 -4.68 6.53 -16.51
C LEU A 119 -4.36 5.07 -16.17
N LEU A 120 -3.92 4.32 -17.17
CA LEU A 120 -3.72 2.88 -17.06
C LEU A 120 -2.47 2.55 -16.25
N SER A 121 -2.48 1.38 -15.60
CA SER A 121 -1.31 0.89 -14.84
C SER A 121 -0.05 0.76 -15.71
N THR A 122 -0.20 0.37 -16.99
CA THR A 122 0.93 0.26 -17.93
C THR A 122 1.61 1.61 -18.16
N GLN A 123 0.84 2.69 -18.32
CA GLN A 123 1.39 4.04 -18.46
C GLN A 123 2.12 4.51 -17.19
N LEU A 124 1.55 4.22 -16.03
CA LEU A 124 2.18 4.53 -14.75
C LEU A 124 3.47 3.74 -14.52
N ILE A 125 3.50 2.46 -14.92
CA ILE A 125 4.72 1.62 -14.83
C ILE A 125 5.84 2.25 -15.68
N GLU A 126 5.54 2.70 -16.88
CA GLU A 126 6.53 3.34 -17.76
C GLU A 126 7.09 4.62 -17.10
N ILE A 127 6.22 5.51 -16.62
CA ILE A 127 6.61 6.75 -15.94
C ILE A 127 7.46 6.45 -14.69
N PHE A 128 7.02 5.51 -13.84
CA PHE A 128 7.74 5.18 -12.62
C PHE A 128 9.08 4.52 -12.90
N ASN A 129 9.16 3.65 -13.90
CA ASN A 129 10.41 3.04 -14.32
C ASN A 129 11.38 4.08 -14.90
N GLU A 130 10.91 5.03 -15.69
CA GLU A 130 11.73 6.13 -16.21
C GLU A 130 12.38 6.91 -15.06
N VAL A 131 11.63 7.23 -14.02
CA VAL A 131 12.14 7.93 -12.83
C VAL A 131 13.06 7.05 -11.99
N LEU A 132 12.63 5.85 -11.63
CA LEU A 132 13.34 5.01 -10.65
C LEU A 132 14.62 4.38 -11.23
N LEU A 133 14.67 4.15 -12.54
CA LEU A 133 15.84 3.59 -13.22
C LEU A 133 16.76 4.66 -13.83
N ALA A 134 16.41 5.94 -13.74
CA ALA A 134 17.25 7.03 -14.20
C ALA A 134 18.64 7.00 -13.53
N LYS A 135 19.68 7.40 -14.24
CA LYS A 135 21.05 7.37 -13.72
C LYS A 135 21.23 8.31 -12.51
N ASP A 136 20.56 9.44 -12.52
CA ASP A 136 20.64 10.46 -11.47
C ASP A 136 19.66 10.24 -10.31
N SER A 137 18.85 9.17 -10.33
CA SER A 137 17.92 8.82 -9.25
C SER A 137 18.51 7.91 -8.17
N GLU A 138 19.83 7.83 -8.06
CA GLU A 138 20.46 6.95 -7.05
C GLU A 138 20.08 7.29 -5.62
N GLN A 139 20.04 8.59 -5.29
CA GLN A 139 19.62 9.05 -3.98
C GLN A 139 18.17 8.66 -3.68
N LEU A 140 17.29 8.75 -4.69
CA LEU A 140 15.90 8.32 -4.58
C LEU A 140 15.81 6.82 -4.25
N ARG A 141 16.55 5.97 -4.97
CA ARG A 141 16.60 4.52 -4.71
C ARG A 141 17.14 4.18 -3.32
N ASN A 142 18.16 4.91 -2.86
CA ASN A 142 18.69 4.75 -1.51
C ASN A 142 17.65 5.12 -0.44
N ASN A 143 16.90 6.21 -0.65
CA ASN A 143 15.84 6.63 0.26
C ASN A 143 14.71 5.59 0.33
N ILE A 144 14.31 4.99 -0.80
CA ILE A 144 13.30 3.93 -0.84
C ILE A 144 13.71 2.74 0.03
N ARG A 145 14.97 2.30 -0.08
CA ARG A 145 15.48 1.19 0.74
C ARG A 145 15.51 1.54 2.22
N ARG A 146 15.97 2.75 2.56
CA ARG A 146 15.96 3.23 3.96
C ARG A 146 14.55 3.30 4.53
N ASP A 147 13.57 3.71 3.73
CA ASP A 147 12.17 3.74 4.15
C ASP A 147 11.63 2.32 4.42
N LEU A 148 11.95 1.33 3.57
CA LEU A 148 11.58 -0.08 3.81
C LEU A 148 12.17 -0.62 5.11
N VAL A 149 13.47 -0.38 5.32
CA VAL A 149 14.16 -0.77 6.56
C VAL A 149 13.54 -0.06 7.77
N ALA A 150 13.23 1.23 7.64
CA ALA A 150 12.61 2.01 8.71
C ALA A 150 11.21 1.49 9.07
N VAL A 151 10.38 1.19 8.08
CA VAL A 151 9.05 0.60 8.32
C VAL A 151 9.18 -0.73 9.04
N ARG A 152 10.02 -1.65 8.53
CA ARG A 152 10.21 -2.96 9.14
C ARG A 152 10.75 -2.89 10.57
N SER A 153 11.66 -1.96 10.84
CA SER A 153 12.29 -1.84 12.17
C SER A 153 11.43 -1.14 13.20
N ARG A 154 10.59 -0.19 12.79
CA ARG A 154 9.84 0.70 13.71
C ARG A 154 8.39 0.28 13.89
N ASP A 155 7.75 -0.26 12.84
CA ASP A 155 6.36 -0.67 12.93
C ASP A 155 6.26 -2.12 13.44
N PRO A 156 5.69 -2.34 14.64
CA PRO A 156 5.55 -3.68 15.21
C PRO A 156 4.58 -4.57 14.42
N SER A 157 3.71 -4.00 13.60
CA SER A 157 2.79 -4.74 12.74
C SER A 157 3.44 -5.24 11.44
N CYS A 158 4.63 -4.73 11.11
CA CYS A 158 5.36 -5.08 9.90
C CYS A 158 6.24 -6.32 10.13
N GLY A 159 5.80 -7.47 9.63
CA GLY A 159 6.51 -8.75 9.79
C GLY A 159 7.63 -8.99 8.76
N SER A 160 7.52 -8.38 7.55
CA SER A 160 8.43 -8.64 6.43
C SER A 160 8.59 -7.41 5.53
N TYR A 161 9.66 -7.37 4.73
CA TYR A 161 9.82 -6.35 3.67
C TYR A 161 8.76 -6.48 2.59
N VAL A 162 8.36 -7.71 2.27
CA VAL A 162 7.27 -8.01 1.33
C VAL A 162 5.97 -7.36 1.78
N GLN A 163 5.65 -7.47 3.07
CA GLN A 163 4.45 -6.85 3.63
C GLN A 163 4.52 -5.32 3.55
N ALA A 164 5.68 -4.71 3.89
CA ALA A 164 5.89 -3.28 3.76
C ALA A 164 5.74 -2.81 2.31
N LEU A 165 6.37 -3.52 1.37
CA LEU A 165 6.39 -3.19 -0.05
C LEU A 165 5.01 -3.30 -0.71
N LEU A 166 4.21 -4.31 -0.37
CA LEU A 166 2.95 -4.59 -1.06
C LEU A 166 1.70 -4.04 -0.37
N LEU A 167 1.71 -3.91 0.97
CA LEU A 167 0.49 -3.66 1.73
C LEU A 167 0.47 -2.31 2.46
N PHE A 168 1.61 -1.71 2.79
CA PHE A 168 1.68 -0.51 3.61
C PHE A 168 1.38 0.75 2.79
N LYS A 169 0.16 1.26 2.96
CA LYS A 169 -0.32 2.45 2.23
C LYS A 169 0.51 3.71 2.50
N GLY A 170 0.98 3.88 3.74
CA GLY A 170 1.84 4.99 4.12
C GLY A 170 3.18 4.95 3.37
N PHE A 171 3.79 3.77 3.25
CA PHE A 171 4.98 3.58 2.44
C PHE A 171 4.72 3.94 0.98
N HIS A 172 3.64 3.43 0.39
CA HIS A 172 3.27 3.75 -1.00
C HIS A 172 3.07 5.26 -1.23
N ALA A 173 2.39 5.94 -0.30
CA ALA A 173 2.16 7.39 -0.40
C ALA A 173 3.47 8.19 -0.41
N ILE A 174 4.41 7.81 0.46
CA ILE A 174 5.74 8.45 0.52
C ILE A 174 6.50 8.22 -0.79
N GLN A 175 6.50 7.00 -1.33
CA GLN A 175 7.22 6.70 -2.57
C GLN A 175 6.58 7.41 -3.77
N ALA A 176 5.26 7.43 -3.88
CA ALA A 176 4.56 8.18 -4.91
C ALA A 176 4.90 9.68 -4.86
N HIS A 177 4.91 10.27 -3.65
CA HIS A 177 5.32 11.65 -3.46
C HIS A 177 6.76 11.91 -3.89
N ARG A 178 7.72 11.02 -3.56
CA ARG A 178 9.12 11.14 -3.97
C ARG A 178 9.28 11.12 -5.49
N ILE A 179 8.55 10.23 -6.18
CA ILE A 179 8.55 10.16 -7.65
C ILE A 179 7.98 11.45 -8.24
N GLN A 180 6.84 11.91 -7.72
CA GLN A 180 6.23 13.17 -8.14
C GLN A 180 7.15 14.36 -7.92
N HIS A 181 7.83 14.43 -6.78
CA HIS A 181 8.78 15.50 -6.48
C HIS A 181 9.96 15.51 -7.46
N TYR A 182 10.51 14.34 -7.77
CA TYR A 182 11.56 14.19 -8.77
C TYR A 182 11.13 14.73 -10.14
N LEU A 183 9.93 14.38 -10.61
CA LEU A 183 9.36 14.88 -11.87
C LEU A 183 9.15 16.39 -11.83
N TRP A 184 8.66 16.91 -10.70
CA TRP A 184 8.50 18.35 -10.49
C TRP A 184 9.81 19.12 -10.61
N GLU A 185 10.90 18.64 -10.00
CA GLU A 185 12.23 19.23 -10.10
C GLU A 185 12.77 19.21 -11.54
N LYS A 186 12.39 18.22 -12.35
CA LYS A 186 12.69 18.14 -13.79
C LYS A 186 11.79 19.04 -14.66
N GLY A 187 10.89 19.80 -14.07
CA GLY A 187 9.99 20.69 -14.77
C GLY A 187 8.70 20.05 -15.31
N GLN A 188 8.49 18.78 -15.06
CA GLN A 188 7.28 18.03 -15.46
C GLN A 188 6.19 18.23 -14.40
N LYS A 189 5.40 19.29 -14.55
CA LYS A 189 4.43 19.75 -13.53
C LYS A 189 2.99 19.24 -13.75
N SER A 190 2.79 18.40 -14.75
CA SER A 190 1.46 17.94 -15.16
C SER A 190 1.07 16.55 -14.64
N TYR A 191 1.88 15.98 -13.74
CA TYR A 191 1.67 14.64 -13.17
C TYR A 191 1.19 14.72 -11.71
#